data_6262d6f6082ec5dea85107332950fc62
#
_entry.id   6262d6f6082ec5dea85107332950fc62
#
_cell.length_a   1.000
_cell.length_b   1.000
_cell.length_c   1.000
_cell.angle_alpha   90.00
_cell.angle_beta   90.00
_cell.angle_gamma   90.00
#
_symmetry.space_group_name_H-M   'P 1'
#
loop_
_entity.id
_entity.type
_entity.pdbx_description
1 polymer ?
#
loop_
_entity_poly.entity_id
_entity_poly.type
_entity_poly.pdbx_seq_one_letter_code
_entity_poly.pdbx_strand_id
1 'polypeptide(L)'
;MKLNKIQSAILISMLPATTFAAGLDRSGQSISAFLQPGNYAEASFSVLDPEVKGKDIAGNKVSDMAEDYYFPAAAVKVQATDKISVGLIYDQPFGADSQYAVEKSVFSETNLAERTNESTSVKVRTNNVTALIGFQPTENWNFYAGPVYQTVKGDVQLRGAAYGGYTKLGGYNIHLKEDDAFGWLAGFAYQIPEIALKAAVTYRSEITHDLDTTESFAFGLNPALKNLKSETEVVTPQSVNLDLQSGIAKNTIAFANIRWVHWDTFAVTPKYLNSLSGGNNLIDYTDDQWSASLGLGHKFSNKWSGSASVGWDSGAGNPVTTLGPTEGYWSVGLGGQYSPAENYFIQAGVKYFWLGDAQAQTGGNVVGDFEDNNAIAYGMKIGYKF
;
A
#
# COMPACT_ATOMS: atom_id res chain seq x y z
N MET A 1 -16.52 36.24 25.25
CA MET A 1 -17.45 35.10 25.02
C MET A 1 -16.61 33.84 25.17
N LYS A 2 -16.70 33.16 26.31
CA LYS A 2 -15.90 31.92 26.54
C LYS A 2 -16.50 30.83 25.65
N LEU A 3 -15.84 30.51 24.54
CA LEU A 3 -16.12 29.29 23.78
C LEU A 3 -15.87 28.12 24.72
N ASN A 4 -16.93 27.45 25.13
CA ASN A 4 -16.86 26.21 25.88
C ASN A 4 -15.96 25.27 25.16
N LYS A 5 -15.00 24.69 25.91
CA LYS A 5 -14.04 23.68 25.51
C LYS A 5 -14.72 22.68 24.57
N ILE A 6 -14.42 22.75 23.26
CA ILE A 6 -14.66 21.67 22.32
C ILE A 6 -13.60 20.61 22.64
N GLN A 7 -13.71 20.05 23.85
CA GLN A 7 -12.90 18.92 24.31
C GLN A 7 -13.59 17.61 23.94
N SER A 8 -13.84 17.44 22.68
CA SER A 8 -13.99 16.12 22.09
C SER A 8 -13.55 16.32 20.66
N ALA A 9 -12.24 16.21 20.45
CA ALA A 9 -11.71 16.17 19.10
C ALA A 9 -12.57 15.15 18.32
N ILE A 10 -13.19 15.61 17.25
CA ILE A 10 -13.84 14.72 16.29
C ILE A 10 -12.69 13.91 15.70
N LEU A 11 -12.40 12.79 16.33
CA LEU A 11 -11.44 11.82 15.84
C LEU A 11 -12.11 11.02 14.74
N ILE A 12 -12.34 11.66 13.59
CA ILE A 12 -12.61 10.91 12.39
C ILE A 12 -11.22 10.57 11.85
N SER A 13 -10.57 9.55 12.47
CA SER A 13 -9.47 8.92 11.81
C SER A 13 -10.04 8.34 10.51
N MET A 14 -9.47 8.71 9.38
CA MET A 14 -9.73 8.00 8.14
C MET A 14 -9.53 6.52 8.43
N LEU A 15 -10.39 5.66 7.89
CA LEU A 15 -9.96 4.29 7.64
C LEU A 15 -8.60 4.40 6.97
N PRO A 16 -7.61 3.56 7.33
CA PRO A 16 -6.37 3.55 6.59
C PRO A 16 -6.76 3.64 5.12
N ALA A 17 -6.22 4.63 4.43
CA ALA A 17 -6.45 4.78 3.02
C ALA A 17 -5.74 3.56 2.38
N THR A 18 -6.47 2.44 2.31
CA THR A 18 -6.02 1.33 1.49
C THR A 18 -5.99 1.90 0.09
N THR A 19 -4.81 2.17 -0.38
CA THR A 19 -4.57 2.59 -1.74
C THR A 19 -4.39 1.32 -2.56
N PHE A 20 -5.26 1.09 -3.52
CA PHE A 20 -4.96 0.19 -4.62
C PHE A 20 -4.22 1.04 -5.64
N ALA A 21 -3.01 1.47 -5.27
CA ALA A 21 -2.20 2.26 -6.17
C ALA A 21 -1.62 1.34 -7.24
N ALA A 22 -1.52 1.82 -8.44
CA ALA A 22 -0.49 1.38 -9.34
C ALA A 22 0.83 1.40 -8.57
N GLY A 23 1.62 0.35 -8.68
CA GLY A 23 2.70 0.11 -7.75
C GLY A 23 2.28 -0.77 -6.57
N LEU A 24 3.17 -0.92 -5.63
CA LEU A 24 2.99 -1.83 -4.48
C LEU A 24 2.42 -1.13 -3.24
N ASP A 25 2.07 0.17 -3.27
CA ASP A 25 1.64 0.93 -2.07
C ASP A 25 0.28 0.43 -1.54
N ARG A 26 0.17 0.17 -0.26
CA ARG A 26 -1.02 -0.44 0.37
C ARG A 26 -1.55 0.29 1.60
N SER A 27 -0.71 0.62 2.58
CA SER A 27 -1.19 1.19 3.84
C SER A 27 -1.28 2.71 3.85
N GLY A 28 -0.65 3.41 2.86
CA GLY A 28 -0.48 4.85 2.85
C GLY A 28 0.34 5.39 4.03
N GLN A 29 0.82 4.52 4.92
CA GLN A 29 1.76 4.78 6.02
C GLN A 29 1.33 5.96 6.93
N SER A 30 0.10 5.94 7.44
CA SER A 30 -0.46 7.04 8.25
C SER A 30 0.29 7.27 9.56
N ILE A 31 0.56 8.54 9.88
CA ILE A 31 1.12 8.99 11.17
C ILE A 31 0.03 9.40 12.18
N SER A 32 -1.24 9.33 11.81
CA SER A 32 -2.36 9.92 12.55
C SER A 32 -2.51 9.42 13.98
N ALA A 33 -2.17 8.15 14.26
CA ALA A 33 -2.20 7.57 15.61
C ALA A 33 -1.18 8.23 16.54
N PHE A 34 0.03 8.52 16.05
CA PHE A 34 1.07 9.18 16.84
C PHE A 34 0.74 10.66 17.14
N LEU A 35 -0.06 11.29 16.29
CA LEU A 35 -0.49 12.68 16.46
C LEU A 35 -1.78 12.83 17.30
N GLN A 36 -2.26 11.77 17.95
CA GLN A 36 -3.37 11.83 18.88
C GLN A 36 -2.97 12.52 20.19
N PRO A 37 -3.87 13.27 20.84
CA PRO A 37 -3.58 13.87 22.14
C PRO A 37 -3.51 12.83 23.26
N GLY A 38 -2.61 13.02 24.20
CA GLY A 38 -2.45 12.16 25.39
C GLY A 38 -1.94 10.76 25.05
N ASN A 39 -2.30 9.78 25.87
CA ASN A 39 -2.02 8.36 25.62
C ASN A 39 -3.08 7.77 24.68
N TYR A 40 -2.64 7.01 23.69
CA TYR A 40 -3.51 6.48 22.67
C TYR A 40 -3.06 5.12 22.17
N ALA A 41 -4.01 4.23 21.91
CA ALA A 41 -3.77 2.96 21.23
C ALA A 41 -4.86 2.70 20.22
N GLU A 42 -4.51 2.08 19.11
CA GLU A 42 -5.48 1.60 18.10
C GLU A 42 -5.05 0.28 17.50
N ALA A 43 -6.04 -0.48 17.07
CA ALA A 43 -5.86 -1.64 16.21
C ALA A 43 -6.90 -1.58 15.09
N SER A 44 -6.50 -1.95 13.88
CA SER A 44 -7.37 -1.96 12.72
C SER A 44 -7.12 -3.20 11.85
N PHE A 45 -8.15 -3.56 11.13
CA PHE A 45 -8.11 -4.61 10.12
C PHE A 45 -8.92 -4.14 8.91
N SER A 46 -8.33 -4.21 7.74
CA SER A 46 -8.97 -3.84 6.49
C SER A 46 -8.79 -4.95 5.45
N VAL A 47 -9.75 -5.06 4.57
CA VAL A 47 -9.74 -5.98 3.42
C VAL A 47 -9.86 -5.13 2.17
N LEU A 48 -9.10 -5.47 1.15
CA LEU A 48 -9.23 -4.98 -0.21
C LEU A 48 -9.62 -6.16 -1.09
N ASP A 49 -10.73 -6.02 -1.79
CA ASP A 49 -11.32 -6.99 -2.71
C ASP A 49 -11.33 -6.34 -4.11
N PRO A 50 -10.28 -6.56 -4.93
CA PRO A 50 -10.16 -6.02 -6.27
C PRO A 50 -10.75 -6.96 -7.30
N GLU A 51 -11.21 -6.42 -8.42
CA GLU A 51 -11.60 -7.15 -9.61
C GLU A 51 -10.82 -6.56 -10.81
N VAL A 52 -9.83 -7.33 -11.33
CA VAL A 52 -8.95 -6.90 -12.43
C VAL A 52 -9.02 -7.89 -13.59
N LYS A 53 -9.70 -7.50 -14.64
CA LYS A 53 -10.00 -8.29 -15.85
C LYS A 53 -9.50 -7.55 -17.08
N GLY A 54 -9.32 -8.31 -18.19
CA GLY A 54 -8.88 -7.68 -19.43
C GLY A 54 -8.97 -8.59 -20.63
N LYS A 55 -8.16 -8.25 -21.63
CA LYS A 55 -7.94 -9.05 -22.85
C LYS A 55 -6.45 -9.15 -23.10
N ASP A 56 -6.00 -10.33 -23.49
CA ASP A 56 -4.62 -10.49 -23.93
C ASP A 56 -4.43 -10.02 -25.39
N ILE A 57 -3.17 -9.90 -25.81
CA ILE A 57 -2.82 -9.47 -27.17
C ILE A 57 -3.34 -10.41 -28.27
N ALA A 58 -3.68 -11.66 -27.94
CA ALA A 58 -4.31 -12.61 -28.87
C ALA A 58 -5.84 -12.45 -28.93
N GLY A 59 -6.41 -11.51 -28.18
CA GLY A 59 -7.85 -11.23 -28.08
C GLY A 59 -8.62 -12.21 -27.19
N ASN A 60 -7.95 -13.06 -26.41
CA ASN A 60 -8.62 -13.91 -25.45
C ASN A 60 -9.02 -13.07 -24.23
N LYS A 61 -10.16 -13.41 -23.61
CA LYS A 61 -10.56 -12.84 -22.33
C LYS A 61 -9.58 -13.28 -21.24
N VAL A 62 -9.21 -12.34 -20.38
CA VAL A 62 -8.49 -12.59 -19.14
C VAL A 62 -9.47 -12.37 -17.99
N SER A 63 -9.73 -13.45 -17.24
CA SER A 63 -10.57 -13.42 -16.05
C SER A 63 -9.88 -12.64 -14.93
N ASP A 64 -10.61 -12.41 -13.84
CA ASP A 64 -10.07 -11.73 -12.68
C ASP A 64 -8.76 -12.37 -12.22
N MET A 65 -7.72 -11.54 -12.09
CA MET A 65 -6.38 -11.99 -11.71
C MET A 65 -5.92 -11.42 -10.37
N ALA A 66 -6.70 -10.53 -9.78
CA ALA A 66 -6.37 -9.95 -8.50
C ALA A 66 -6.87 -10.83 -7.34
N GLU A 67 -6.08 -10.89 -6.28
CA GLU A 67 -6.43 -11.63 -5.06
C GLU A 67 -6.77 -10.67 -3.93
N ASP A 68 -7.59 -11.12 -2.98
CA ASP A 68 -7.93 -10.37 -1.77
C ASP A 68 -6.68 -10.02 -0.95
N TYR A 69 -6.64 -8.81 -0.44
CA TYR A 69 -5.53 -8.35 0.38
C TYR A 69 -5.98 -7.92 1.77
N TYR A 70 -5.27 -8.36 2.79
CA TYR A 70 -5.60 -8.13 4.20
C TYR A 70 -4.54 -7.24 4.86
N PHE A 71 -4.98 -6.18 5.58
CA PHE A 71 -4.12 -5.18 6.20
C PHE A 71 -4.39 -5.07 7.70
N PRO A 72 -3.73 -5.85 8.54
CA PRO A 72 -3.69 -5.57 9.97
C PRO A 72 -2.78 -4.36 10.23
N ALA A 73 -3.19 -3.46 11.13
CA ALA A 73 -2.35 -2.39 11.63
C ALA A 73 -2.63 -2.13 13.11
N ALA A 74 -1.62 -1.65 13.82
CA ALA A 74 -1.74 -1.30 15.24
C ALA A 74 -0.81 -0.15 15.57
N ALA A 75 -1.20 0.66 16.55
CA ALA A 75 -0.35 1.73 17.05
C ALA A 75 -0.58 1.97 18.55
N VAL A 76 0.48 2.37 19.22
CA VAL A 76 0.43 2.86 20.60
C VAL A 76 1.28 4.11 20.73
N LYS A 77 0.75 5.12 21.41
CA LYS A 77 1.45 6.35 21.74
C LYS A 77 1.29 6.64 23.23
N VAL A 78 2.38 6.97 23.89
CA VAL A 78 2.42 7.38 25.28
C VAL A 78 3.00 8.79 25.40
N GLN A 79 2.29 9.66 26.08
CA GLN A 79 2.76 10.99 26.44
C GLN A 79 3.64 10.86 27.71
N ALA A 80 4.95 10.70 27.53
CA ALA A 80 5.89 10.42 28.61
C ALA A 80 6.09 11.63 29.55
N THR A 81 6.05 12.85 28.99
CA THR A 81 6.05 14.13 29.71
C THR A 81 5.15 15.12 28.98
N ASP A 82 4.97 16.32 29.53
CA ASP A 82 4.18 17.38 28.86
C ASP A 82 4.72 17.74 27.47
N LYS A 83 5.99 17.44 27.19
CA LYS A 83 6.66 17.80 25.92
C LYS A 83 7.19 16.62 25.12
N ILE A 84 7.26 15.43 25.70
CA ILE A 84 7.85 14.25 25.06
C ILE A 84 6.79 13.16 24.92
N SER A 85 6.65 12.63 23.74
CA SER A 85 5.86 11.44 23.45
C SER A 85 6.72 10.35 22.81
N VAL A 86 6.33 9.10 23.02
CA VAL A 86 6.93 7.92 22.38
C VAL A 86 5.82 7.08 21.78
N GLY A 87 6.12 6.34 20.73
CA GLY A 87 5.11 5.48 20.11
C GLY A 87 5.70 4.37 19.26
N LEU A 88 4.85 3.40 18.97
CA LEU A 88 5.11 2.32 18.03
C LEU A 88 3.95 2.25 17.06
N ILE A 89 4.25 2.05 15.78
CA ILE A 89 3.27 1.81 14.73
C ILE A 89 3.68 0.53 14.00
N TYR A 90 2.73 -0.37 13.80
CA TYR A 90 2.85 -1.52 12.93
C TYR A 90 1.90 -1.36 11.73
N ASP A 91 2.42 -1.53 10.52
CA ASP A 91 1.63 -1.57 9.28
C ASP A 91 2.30 -2.43 8.20
N GLN A 92 1.59 -2.65 7.09
CA GLN A 92 2.05 -3.36 5.90
C GLN A 92 2.04 -2.39 4.72
N PRO A 93 3.13 -1.63 4.46
CA PRO A 93 3.11 -0.52 3.53
C PRO A 93 3.01 -0.95 2.07
N PHE A 94 3.69 -2.02 1.70
CA PHE A 94 3.80 -2.46 0.31
C PHE A 94 3.41 -3.93 0.17
N GLY A 95 2.90 -4.30 -1.01
CA GLY A 95 2.57 -5.68 -1.29
C GLY A 95 1.86 -5.89 -2.63
N ALA A 96 1.87 -7.13 -3.10
CA ALA A 96 1.10 -7.59 -4.24
C ALA A 96 0.58 -9.00 -3.96
N ASP A 97 -0.60 -9.31 -4.45
CA ASP A 97 -1.15 -10.65 -4.49
C ASP A 97 -2.01 -10.77 -5.75
N SER A 98 -1.51 -11.51 -6.73
CA SER A 98 -2.25 -11.75 -7.96
C SER A 98 -1.93 -13.10 -8.56
N GLN A 99 -2.94 -13.70 -9.19
CA GLN A 99 -2.83 -14.97 -9.87
C GLN A 99 -3.78 -15.02 -11.06
N TYR A 100 -3.23 -15.13 -12.24
CA TYR A 100 -4.02 -15.33 -13.45
C TYR A 100 -4.78 -16.66 -13.39
N ALA A 101 -5.97 -16.69 -13.96
CA ALA A 101 -6.72 -17.93 -14.09
C ALA A 101 -6.01 -18.92 -15.03
N VAL A 102 -6.15 -20.22 -14.76
CA VAL A 102 -5.69 -21.26 -15.67
C VAL A 102 -6.72 -21.40 -16.80
N GLU A 103 -6.56 -20.58 -17.83
CA GLU A 103 -7.46 -20.47 -18.96
C GLU A 103 -6.69 -20.22 -20.27
N LYS A 104 -7.39 -20.21 -21.41
CA LYS A 104 -6.78 -19.85 -22.68
C LYS A 104 -6.41 -18.38 -22.70
N SER A 105 -5.20 -18.07 -22.26
CA SER A 105 -4.61 -16.72 -22.30
C SER A 105 -3.10 -16.80 -22.50
N VAL A 106 -2.47 -15.67 -22.84
CA VAL A 106 -1.01 -15.59 -22.94
C VAL A 106 -0.30 -15.64 -21.59
N PHE A 107 -1.02 -15.61 -20.48
CA PHE A 107 -0.53 -15.66 -19.09
C PHE A 107 -0.64 -17.04 -18.44
N SER A 108 -1.03 -18.05 -19.20
CA SER A 108 -1.25 -19.42 -18.75
C SER A 108 -0.62 -20.42 -19.71
N GLU A 109 -0.10 -21.53 -19.20
CA GLU A 109 0.58 -22.54 -20.01
C GLU A 109 0.54 -23.93 -19.37
N THR A 110 0.73 -24.97 -20.21
CA THR A 110 0.91 -26.32 -19.74
C THR A 110 2.36 -26.56 -19.32
N ASN A 111 2.57 -26.98 -18.09
CA ASN A 111 3.87 -27.47 -17.61
C ASN A 111 4.16 -28.83 -18.29
N LEU A 112 5.09 -28.84 -19.21
CA LEU A 112 5.43 -30.01 -20.02
C LEU A 112 6.07 -31.14 -19.20
N ALA A 113 6.78 -30.81 -18.11
CA ALA A 113 7.43 -31.81 -17.25
C ALA A 113 6.43 -32.54 -16.36
N GLU A 114 5.50 -31.80 -15.78
CA GLU A 114 4.52 -32.31 -14.81
C GLU A 114 3.18 -32.61 -15.43
N ARG A 115 2.97 -32.19 -16.68
CA ARG A 115 1.70 -32.28 -17.43
C ARG A 115 0.52 -31.59 -16.71
N THR A 116 0.84 -30.50 -16.01
CA THR A 116 -0.12 -29.64 -15.32
C THR A 116 -0.28 -28.30 -16.05
N ASN A 117 -1.41 -27.64 -15.86
CA ASN A 117 -1.58 -26.29 -16.32
C ASN A 117 -1.23 -25.33 -15.20
N GLU A 118 -0.52 -24.27 -15.53
CA GLU A 118 -0.04 -23.25 -14.60
C GLU A 118 -0.31 -21.85 -15.15
N SER A 119 -0.36 -20.87 -14.29
CA SER A 119 -0.57 -19.46 -14.65
C SER A 119 0.42 -18.54 -13.96
N THR A 120 0.57 -17.35 -14.49
CA THR A 120 1.39 -16.29 -13.87
C THR A 120 0.83 -15.86 -12.53
N SER A 121 1.70 -15.69 -11.54
CA SER A 121 1.34 -15.21 -10.21
C SER A 121 2.46 -14.40 -9.57
N VAL A 122 2.07 -13.52 -8.66
CA VAL A 122 2.99 -12.77 -7.79
C VAL A 122 2.43 -12.68 -6.38
N LYS A 123 3.30 -12.80 -5.40
CA LYS A 123 2.98 -12.57 -4.00
C LYS A 123 4.13 -11.85 -3.32
N VAL A 124 3.89 -10.61 -2.90
CA VAL A 124 4.86 -9.76 -2.17
C VAL A 124 4.25 -9.33 -0.85
N ARG A 125 5.02 -9.41 0.21
CA ARG A 125 4.64 -8.99 1.55
C ARG A 125 5.72 -8.14 2.18
N THR A 126 5.32 -7.03 2.80
CA THR A 126 6.17 -6.22 3.68
C THR A 126 5.51 -6.07 5.05
N ASN A 127 6.32 -5.93 6.08
CA ASN A 127 5.86 -5.53 7.41
C ASN A 127 6.76 -4.42 7.93
N ASN A 128 6.16 -3.40 8.54
CA ASN A 128 6.87 -2.31 9.18
C ASN A 128 6.57 -2.25 10.67
N VAL A 129 7.61 -2.01 11.45
CA VAL A 129 7.51 -1.55 12.82
C VAL A 129 8.27 -0.23 12.93
N THR A 130 7.54 0.85 13.20
CA THR A 130 8.11 2.19 13.34
C THR A 130 8.12 2.59 14.81
N ALA A 131 9.30 2.88 15.37
CA ALA A 131 9.44 3.45 16.70
C ALA A 131 9.61 4.97 16.58
N LEU A 132 8.91 5.73 17.41
CA LEU A 132 8.84 7.18 17.31
C LEU A 132 9.13 7.86 18.64
N ILE A 133 9.84 8.98 18.57
CA ILE A 133 9.92 9.99 19.60
C ILE A 133 9.36 11.29 19.07
N GLY A 134 8.51 11.97 19.85
CA GLY A 134 7.95 13.28 19.55
C GLY A 134 8.35 14.32 20.57
N PHE A 135 8.62 15.52 20.09
CA PHE A 135 8.93 16.69 20.90
C PHE A 135 7.93 17.82 20.64
N GLN A 136 7.22 18.23 21.67
CA GLN A 136 6.21 19.30 21.65
C GLN A 136 6.72 20.52 22.43
N PRO A 137 7.47 21.44 21.82
CA PRO A 137 7.96 22.64 22.53
C PRO A 137 6.83 23.55 22.98
N THR A 138 5.72 23.58 22.23
CA THR A 138 4.48 24.33 22.53
C THR A 138 3.27 23.46 22.26
N GLU A 139 2.08 23.92 22.63
CA GLU A 139 0.79 23.25 22.32
C GLU A 139 0.51 23.14 20.82
N ASN A 140 1.16 23.99 20.00
CA ASN A 140 0.92 24.05 18.57
C ASN A 140 1.89 23.19 17.74
N TRP A 141 3.12 22.96 18.17
CA TRP A 141 4.15 22.28 17.40
C TRP A 141 4.47 20.90 17.96
N ASN A 142 4.56 19.93 17.09
CA ASN A 142 5.07 18.59 17.37
C ASN A 142 6.08 18.18 16.30
N PHE A 143 7.32 17.96 16.68
CA PHE A 143 8.39 17.42 15.84
C PHE A 143 8.58 15.95 16.22
N TYR A 144 8.71 15.07 15.24
CA TYR A 144 8.86 13.65 15.51
C TYR A 144 9.82 12.98 14.53
N ALA A 145 10.48 11.94 14.99
CA ALA A 145 11.36 11.11 14.19
C ALA A 145 11.52 9.74 14.83
N GLY A 146 12.03 8.79 14.04
CA GLY A 146 12.40 7.49 14.56
C GLY A 146 12.81 6.47 13.49
N PRO A 147 13.38 5.35 13.92
CA PRO A 147 13.74 4.24 13.03
C PRO A 147 12.50 3.48 12.57
N VAL A 148 12.61 2.94 11.37
CA VAL A 148 11.66 2.01 10.75
C VAL A 148 12.38 0.69 10.54
N TYR A 149 11.89 -0.39 11.14
CA TYR A 149 12.29 -1.75 10.84
C TYR A 149 11.31 -2.32 9.82
N GLN A 150 11.82 -2.82 8.69
CA GLN A 150 10.99 -3.36 7.62
C GLN A 150 11.45 -4.76 7.25
N THR A 151 10.50 -5.66 6.98
CA THR A 151 10.78 -6.94 6.33
C THR A 151 10.11 -7.00 4.96
N VAL A 152 10.78 -7.65 4.00
CA VAL A 152 10.31 -7.87 2.63
C VAL A 152 10.51 -9.33 2.23
N LYS A 153 9.54 -9.91 1.53
CA LYS A 153 9.66 -11.22 0.84
C LYS A 153 8.75 -11.28 -0.37
N GLY A 154 9.06 -12.18 -1.30
CA GLY A 154 8.23 -12.35 -2.49
C GLY A 154 8.42 -13.67 -3.22
N ASP A 155 7.38 -14.06 -3.93
CA ASP A 155 7.35 -15.19 -4.84
C ASP A 155 6.73 -14.73 -6.16
N VAL A 156 7.36 -15.08 -7.28
CA VAL A 156 6.81 -14.80 -8.61
C VAL A 156 6.95 -16.04 -9.48
N GLN A 157 5.91 -16.30 -10.25
CA GLN A 157 5.86 -17.33 -11.26
C GLN A 157 5.41 -16.73 -12.58
N LEU A 158 6.21 -16.86 -13.63
CA LEU A 158 5.88 -16.42 -14.98
C LEU A 158 5.47 -17.61 -15.84
N ARG A 159 4.29 -17.52 -16.49
CA ARG A 159 3.74 -18.59 -17.33
C ARG A 159 3.11 -18.01 -18.61
N GLY A 160 3.22 -18.77 -19.67
CA GLY A 160 2.50 -18.51 -20.90
C GLY A 160 3.30 -17.81 -21.99
N ALA A 161 2.62 -17.59 -23.12
CA ALA A 161 3.20 -17.02 -24.34
C ALA A 161 3.66 -15.56 -24.18
N ALA A 162 3.10 -14.82 -23.23
CA ALA A 162 3.58 -13.47 -22.89
C ALA A 162 5.08 -13.44 -22.56
N TYR A 163 5.59 -14.51 -21.98
CA TYR A 163 6.99 -14.67 -21.60
C TYR A 163 7.76 -15.63 -22.53
N GLY A 164 7.22 -15.87 -23.74
CA GLY A 164 7.82 -16.73 -24.76
C GLY A 164 7.60 -18.22 -24.54
N GLY A 165 6.66 -18.60 -23.68
CA GLY A 165 6.29 -19.98 -23.39
C GLY A 165 7.24 -20.71 -22.43
N TYR A 166 6.86 -21.93 -22.06
CA TYR A 166 7.54 -22.77 -21.05
C TYR A 166 9.03 -23.02 -21.34
N THR A 167 9.43 -23.01 -22.60
CA THR A 167 10.85 -23.19 -23.00
C THR A 167 11.67 -21.90 -22.96
N LYS A 168 11.08 -20.81 -22.52
CA LYS A 168 11.70 -19.50 -22.26
C LYS A 168 11.34 -19.04 -20.84
N LEU A 169 11.07 -17.74 -20.66
CA LEU A 169 10.72 -17.18 -19.37
C LEU A 169 9.34 -17.61 -18.86
N GLY A 170 8.46 -18.19 -19.71
CA GLY A 170 7.18 -18.78 -19.28
C GLY A 170 7.33 -20.04 -18.41
N GLY A 171 8.54 -20.49 -18.08
CA GLY A 171 8.84 -21.51 -17.08
C GLY A 171 9.69 -20.98 -15.93
N TYR A 172 9.64 -19.69 -15.65
CA TYR A 172 10.42 -19.05 -14.61
C TYR A 172 9.71 -19.03 -13.25
N ASN A 173 10.49 -19.32 -12.20
CA ASN A 173 10.09 -19.13 -10.80
C ASN A 173 11.19 -18.39 -10.05
N ILE A 174 10.80 -17.51 -9.16
CA ILE A 174 11.71 -16.86 -8.21
C ILE A 174 11.12 -16.91 -6.81
N HIS A 175 11.97 -17.20 -5.84
CA HIS A 175 11.69 -17.07 -4.42
C HIS A 175 12.69 -16.09 -3.82
N LEU A 176 12.19 -14.98 -3.31
CA LEU A 176 12.90 -13.95 -2.57
C LEU A 176 12.65 -14.21 -1.08
N LYS A 177 13.65 -14.77 -0.40
CA LYS A 177 13.57 -15.09 1.02
C LYS A 177 13.43 -13.82 1.83
N GLU A 178 12.68 -13.90 2.95
CA GLU A 178 12.49 -12.75 3.83
C GLU A 178 13.81 -12.15 4.30
N ASP A 179 13.98 -10.87 4.05
CA ASP A 179 15.09 -10.02 4.49
C ASP A 179 14.55 -8.89 5.35
N ASP A 180 15.39 -8.39 6.27
CA ASP A 180 15.07 -7.29 7.15
C ASP A 180 16.09 -6.15 7.06
N ALA A 181 15.59 -4.92 7.06
CA ALA A 181 16.41 -3.72 6.97
C ALA A 181 15.83 -2.56 7.76
N PHE A 182 16.64 -1.52 7.93
CA PHE A 182 16.28 -0.33 8.67
C PHE A 182 16.26 0.91 7.80
N GLY A 183 15.21 1.70 7.97
CA GLY A 183 15.10 3.06 7.50
C GLY A 183 14.77 4.01 8.63
N TRP A 184 14.30 5.20 8.29
CA TRP A 184 13.89 6.20 9.25
C TRP A 184 12.75 7.05 8.70
N LEU A 185 12.03 7.69 9.61
CA LEU A 185 11.11 8.74 9.27
C LEU A 185 11.35 9.97 10.16
N ALA A 186 10.99 11.13 9.62
CA ALA A 186 10.93 12.37 10.37
C ALA A 186 9.79 13.25 9.87
N GLY A 187 9.26 14.07 10.75
CA GLY A 187 8.18 14.97 10.39
C GLY A 187 7.89 16.00 11.44
N PHE A 188 6.95 16.85 11.13
CA PHE A 188 6.42 17.83 12.05
C PHE A 188 4.92 18.02 11.85
N ALA A 189 4.24 18.44 12.90
CA ALA A 189 2.85 18.83 12.85
C ALA A 189 2.66 20.19 13.51
N TYR A 190 1.81 20.99 12.89
CA TYR A 190 1.29 22.24 13.47
C TYR A 190 -0.20 22.08 13.74
N GLN A 191 -0.66 22.49 14.90
CA GLN A 191 -2.07 22.39 15.29
C GLN A 191 -2.56 23.62 16.01
N ILE A 192 -3.84 23.90 15.82
CA ILE A 192 -4.61 24.88 16.60
C ILE A 192 -5.85 24.16 17.12
N PRO A 193 -5.82 23.65 18.38
CA PRO A 193 -6.88 22.80 18.92
C PRO A 193 -8.27 23.47 18.93
N GLU A 194 -8.34 24.78 19.12
CA GLU A 194 -9.58 25.55 19.23
C GLU A 194 -10.44 25.48 17.97
N ILE A 195 -9.83 25.33 16.82
CA ILE A 195 -10.48 25.21 15.51
C ILE A 195 -10.29 23.86 14.86
N ALA A 196 -9.77 22.87 15.62
CA ALA A 196 -9.44 21.54 15.15
C ALA A 196 -8.50 21.53 13.91
N LEU A 197 -7.69 22.58 13.75
CA LEU A 197 -6.68 22.66 12.70
C LEU A 197 -5.51 21.74 13.04
N LYS A 198 -5.10 20.95 12.08
CA LYS A 198 -3.86 20.17 12.10
C LYS A 198 -3.30 20.08 10.70
N ALA A 199 -2.01 20.36 10.56
CA ALA A 199 -1.24 20.15 9.34
C ALA A 199 0.03 19.38 9.71
N ALA A 200 0.30 18.25 9.07
CA ALA A 200 1.48 17.44 9.34
C ALA A 200 2.18 17.07 8.05
N VAL A 201 3.51 17.13 8.06
CA VAL A 201 4.37 16.64 6.98
C VAL A 201 5.22 15.52 7.55
N THR A 202 5.23 14.37 6.87
CA THR A 202 6.03 13.20 7.24
C THR A 202 6.82 12.74 6.04
N TYR A 203 8.14 12.70 6.17
CA TYR A 203 9.05 12.06 5.22
C TYR A 203 9.46 10.69 5.72
N ARG A 204 9.55 9.71 4.82
CA ARG A 204 10.12 8.38 5.04
C ARG A 204 11.24 8.12 4.07
N SER A 205 12.36 7.62 4.60
CA SER A 205 13.50 7.23 3.76
C SER A 205 13.16 6.00 2.92
N GLU A 206 13.85 5.84 1.82
CA GLU A 206 14.00 4.55 1.15
C GLU A 206 14.68 3.54 2.08
N ILE A 207 14.44 2.25 1.83
CA ILE A 207 15.06 1.14 2.57
C ILE A 207 15.56 0.10 1.57
N THR A 208 16.86 -0.16 1.61
CA THR A 208 17.51 -1.16 0.77
C THR A 208 17.49 -2.52 1.45
N HIS A 209 17.07 -3.54 0.72
CA HIS A 209 17.03 -4.94 1.11
C HIS A 209 17.89 -5.78 0.17
N ASP A 210 18.69 -6.66 0.72
CA ASP A 210 19.52 -7.62 -0.02
C ASP A 210 18.96 -9.04 0.18
N LEU A 211 18.02 -9.44 -0.69
CA LEU A 211 17.27 -10.69 -0.51
C LEU A 211 18.03 -11.90 -1.08
N ASP A 212 18.26 -12.91 -0.23
CA ASP A 212 18.64 -14.25 -0.68
C ASP A 212 17.64 -14.75 -1.73
N THR A 213 18.09 -14.97 -2.95
CA THR A 213 17.23 -15.27 -4.11
C THR A 213 17.48 -16.67 -4.64
N THR A 214 16.41 -17.38 -4.95
CA THR A 214 16.46 -18.66 -5.66
C THR A 214 15.66 -18.56 -6.95
N GLU A 215 16.31 -18.69 -8.09
CA GLU A 215 15.70 -18.65 -9.42
C GLU A 215 15.70 -20.05 -10.06
N SER A 216 14.65 -20.37 -10.80
CA SER A 216 14.53 -21.62 -11.55
C SER A 216 13.87 -21.37 -12.90
N PHE A 217 14.40 -22.02 -13.94
CA PHE A 217 13.90 -21.96 -15.30
C PHE A 217 13.62 -23.37 -15.83
N ALA A 218 12.57 -23.50 -16.62
CA ALA A 218 12.21 -24.77 -17.24
C ALA A 218 12.84 -24.99 -18.64
N PHE A 219 13.82 -24.17 -19.04
CA PHE A 219 14.45 -24.22 -20.36
C PHE A 219 14.90 -25.63 -20.74
N GLY A 220 14.23 -26.25 -21.73
CA GLY A 220 14.57 -27.55 -22.25
C GLY A 220 14.68 -28.64 -21.18
N LEU A 221 14.06 -28.47 -20.00
CA LEU A 221 14.14 -29.36 -18.85
C LEU A 221 15.59 -29.50 -18.31
N ASN A 222 16.44 -28.49 -18.52
CA ASN A 222 17.85 -28.51 -18.08
C ASN A 222 17.96 -28.39 -16.55
N PRO A 223 18.44 -29.44 -15.83
CA PRO A 223 18.57 -29.40 -14.38
C PRO A 223 19.54 -28.31 -13.87
N ALA A 224 20.51 -27.87 -14.70
CA ALA A 224 21.47 -26.84 -14.32
C ALA A 224 20.85 -25.46 -14.15
N LEU A 225 19.63 -25.25 -14.65
CA LEU A 225 18.87 -24.00 -14.52
C LEU A 225 17.83 -24.03 -13.38
N LYS A 226 17.94 -25.02 -12.49
CA LYS A 226 17.08 -25.13 -11.30
C LYS A 226 17.85 -24.72 -10.04
N ASN A 227 17.15 -24.04 -9.13
CA ASN A 227 17.68 -23.62 -7.82
C ASN A 227 18.97 -22.78 -7.92
N LEU A 228 19.04 -21.88 -8.90
CA LEU A 228 20.12 -20.94 -9.05
C LEU A 228 20.06 -19.91 -7.92
N LYS A 229 21.12 -19.79 -7.14
CA LYS A 229 21.17 -18.90 -5.98
C LYS A 229 21.91 -17.62 -6.32
N SER A 230 21.37 -16.51 -5.88
CA SER A 230 21.93 -15.17 -6.01
C SER A 230 21.44 -14.30 -4.87
N GLU A 231 21.79 -13.04 -4.91
CA GLU A 231 21.25 -11.98 -4.09
C GLU A 231 20.56 -10.97 -5.01
N THR A 232 19.41 -10.44 -4.61
CA THR A 232 18.66 -9.42 -5.36
C THR A 232 18.44 -8.23 -4.45
N GLU A 233 18.98 -7.08 -4.86
CA GLU A 233 18.69 -5.82 -4.20
C GLU A 233 17.27 -5.35 -4.55
N VAL A 234 16.51 -4.94 -3.54
CA VAL A 234 15.20 -4.32 -3.68
C VAL A 234 15.14 -3.08 -2.79
N VAL A 235 14.93 -1.92 -3.39
CA VAL A 235 14.84 -0.66 -2.65
C VAL A 235 13.36 -0.26 -2.52
N THR A 236 12.81 -0.34 -1.30
CA THR A 236 11.47 0.20 -1.07
C THR A 236 11.52 1.72 -1.04
N PRO A 237 10.56 2.42 -1.71
CA PRO A 237 10.72 3.82 -2.05
C PRO A 237 10.58 4.77 -0.86
N GLN A 238 11.26 5.90 -0.94
CA GLN A 238 10.99 7.05 -0.09
C GLN A 238 9.62 7.67 -0.37
N SER A 239 9.07 8.36 0.62
CA SER A 239 7.75 8.99 0.48
C SER A 239 7.57 10.23 1.34
N VAL A 240 6.62 11.09 0.92
CA VAL A 240 6.17 12.25 1.69
C VAL A 240 4.66 12.22 1.83
N ASN A 241 4.17 12.37 3.05
CA ASN A 241 2.74 12.58 3.33
C ASN A 241 2.52 14.00 3.85
N LEU A 242 1.51 14.67 3.32
CA LEU A 242 0.93 15.90 3.86
C LEU A 242 -0.49 15.60 4.34
N ASP A 243 -0.70 15.66 5.65
CA ASP A 243 -2.00 15.45 6.28
C ASP A 243 -2.57 16.79 6.76
N LEU A 244 -3.78 17.11 6.36
CA LEU A 244 -4.47 18.35 6.69
C LEU A 244 -5.82 18.08 7.32
N GLN A 245 -6.18 18.83 8.34
CA GLN A 245 -7.51 18.83 8.96
C GLN A 245 -7.85 20.22 9.45
N SER A 246 -9.13 20.60 9.37
CA SER A 246 -9.65 21.82 9.98
C SER A 246 -11.13 21.70 10.32
N GLY A 247 -11.55 22.30 11.42
CA GLY A 247 -12.95 22.54 11.72
C GLY A 247 -13.50 23.61 10.79
N ILE A 248 -14.55 23.30 10.03
CA ILE A 248 -15.16 24.21 9.05
C ILE A 248 -16.54 24.69 9.48
N ALA A 249 -17.20 23.96 10.37
CA ALA A 249 -18.47 24.33 10.96
C ALA A 249 -18.66 23.63 12.32
N LYS A 250 -19.72 23.94 13.03
CA LYS A 250 -20.06 23.26 14.28
C LYS A 250 -20.17 21.74 14.03
N ASN A 251 -19.43 20.96 14.80
CA ASN A 251 -19.38 19.52 14.71
C ASN A 251 -18.91 18.96 13.34
N THR A 252 -18.28 19.78 12.49
CA THR A 252 -17.87 19.37 11.14
C THR A 252 -16.42 19.73 10.92
N ILE A 253 -15.66 18.74 10.44
CA ILE A 253 -14.27 18.90 10.00
C ILE A 253 -14.16 18.62 8.51
N ALA A 254 -13.25 19.31 7.84
CA ALA A 254 -12.68 18.88 6.56
C ALA A 254 -11.32 18.27 6.82
N PHE A 255 -10.97 17.26 6.04
CA PHE A 255 -9.64 16.64 6.08
C PHE A 255 -9.16 16.35 4.67
N ALA A 256 -7.84 16.38 4.48
CA ALA A 256 -7.18 16.01 3.23
C ALA A 256 -5.87 15.31 3.52
N ASN A 257 -5.47 14.45 2.60
CA ASN A 257 -4.14 13.85 2.55
C ASN A 257 -3.61 13.97 1.13
N ILE A 258 -2.33 14.30 1.00
CA ILE A 258 -1.57 14.24 -0.25
C ILE A 258 -0.35 13.38 0.04
N ARG A 259 -0.08 12.40 -0.84
CA ARG A 259 1.06 11.51 -0.72
C ARG A 259 1.82 11.47 -2.04
N TRP A 260 3.14 11.54 -1.93
CA TRP A 260 4.10 11.27 -2.98
C TRP A 260 4.93 10.06 -2.63
N VAL A 261 5.18 9.17 -3.59
CA VAL A 261 6.05 8.00 -3.48
C VAL A 261 6.97 7.94 -4.69
N HIS A 262 8.25 7.81 -4.44
CA HIS A 262 9.31 7.82 -5.46
C HIS A 262 9.45 6.45 -6.14
N TRP A 263 8.56 6.14 -7.06
CA TRP A 263 8.53 4.86 -7.76
C TRP A 263 9.35 4.82 -9.06
N ASP A 264 9.71 5.96 -9.66
CA ASP A 264 10.37 6.03 -10.98
C ASP A 264 11.73 5.32 -11.04
N THR A 265 12.36 5.09 -9.89
CA THR A 265 13.63 4.35 -9.79
C THR A 265 13.47 2.92 -9.30
N PHE A 266 12.24 2.51 -8.96
CA PHE A 266 12.00 1.16 -8.44
C PHE A 266 12.15 0.11 -9.52
N ALA A 267 13.03 -0.87 -9.27
CA ALA A 267 13.18 -2.05 -10.10
C ALA A 267 13.55 -3.27 -9.25
N VAL A 268 13.07 -4.44 -9.66
CA VAL A 268 13.49 -5.75 -9.16
C VAL A 268 14.22 -6.46 -10.29
N THR A 269 15.53 -6.65 -10.13
CA THR A 269 16.44 -7.14 -11.19
C THR A 269 17.15 -8.42 -10.76
N PRO A 270 16.45 -9.59 -10.76
CA PRO A 270 17.08 -10.86 -10.41
C PRO A 270 18.21 -11.22 -11.38
N LYS A 271 19.31 -11.68 -10.85
CA LYS A 271 20.57 -11.87 -11.59
C LYS A 271 20.43 -12.74 -12.83
N TYR A 272 19.82 -13.91 -12.69
CA TYR A 272 19.76 -14.87 -13.79
C TYR A 272 18.64 -14.54 -14.78
N LEU A 273 17.50 -14.04 -14.31
CA LEU A 273 16.46 -13.51 -15.18
C LEU A 273 17.02 -12.40 -16.07
N ASN A 274 17.67 -11.40 -15.48
CA ASN A 274 18.27 -10.28 -16.20
C ASN A 274 19.25 -10.76 -17.28
N SER A 275 20.16 -11.69 -16.92
CA SER A 275 21.15 -12.25 -17.85
C SER A 275 20.51 -13.02 -19.00
N LEU A 276 19.45 -13.80 -18.75
CA LEU A 276 18.80 -14.67 -19.74
C LEU A 276 17.73 -13.95 -20.58
N SER A 277 17.20 -12.84 -20.07
CA SER A 277 16.21 -12.02 -20.76
C SER A 277 16.80 -10.92 -21.65
N GLY A 278 18.14 -10.76 -21.64
CA GLY A 278 18.81 -9.69 -22.39
C GLY A 278 18.83 -8.35 -21.68
N GLY A 279 18.79 -8.33 -20.33
CA GLY A 279 18.89 -7.12 -19.52
C GLY A 279 17.56 -6.61 -18.96
N ASN A 280 16.46 -7.36 -19.08
CA ASN A 280 15.16 -6.93 -18.56
C ASN A 280 15.06 -7.09 -17.04
N ASN A 281 14.27 -6.22 -16.42
CA ASN A 281 13.84 -6.35 -15.04
C ASN A 281 12.65 -7.31 -14.92
N LEU A 282 12.43 -7.83 -13.71
CA LEU A 282 11.22 -8.60 -13.40
C LEU A 282 10.03 -7.65 -13.21
N ILE A 283 10.24 -6.55 -12.50
CA ILE A 283 9.30 -5.46 -12.27
C ILE A 283 10.08 -4.16 -12.34
N ASP A 284 9.50 -3.13 -12.93
CA ASP A 284 9.95 -1.75 -12.87
C ASP A 284 8.74 -0.81 -12.98
N TYR A 285 8.90 0.42 -12.48
CA TYR A 285 7.96 1.50 -12.63
C TYR A 285 8.64 2.68 -13.32
N THR A 286 7.87 3.52 -14.02
CA THR A 286 8.41 4.59 -14.85
C THR A 286 8.13 5.99 -14.33
N ASP A 287 7.18 6.13 -13.42
CA ASP A 287 6.74 7.41 -12.90
C ASP A 287 6.57 7.39 -11.39
N ASP A 288 6.78 8.54 -10.77
CA ASP A 288 6.43 8.77 -9.37
C ASP A 288 4.92 8.75 -9.17
N GLN A 289 4.51 8.16 -8.06
CA GLN A 289 3.10 8.12 -7.69
C GLN A 289 2.72 9.32 -6.84
N TRP A 290 1.60 9.92 -7.22
CA TRP A 290 0.91 10.94 -6.45
C TRP A 290 -0.50 10.48 -6.11
N SER A 291 -0.90 10.62 -4.85
CA SER A 291 -2.28 10.40 -4.46
C SER A 291 -2.80 11.55 -3.61
N ALA A 292 -4.10 11.77 -3.69
CA ALA A 292 -4.77 12.79 -2.92
C ALA A 292 -6.15 12.29 -2.45
N SER A 293 -6.54 12.67 -1.25
CA SER A 293 -7.88 12.45 -0.73
C SER A 293 -8.42 13.68 -0.04
N LEU A 294 -9.72 13.90 -0.14
CA LEU A 294 -10.46 14.98 0.51
C LEU A 294 -11.73 14.41 1.11
N GLY A 295 -12.05 14.81 2.33
CA GLY A 295 -13.28 14.36 2.96
C GLY A 295 -13.83 15.32 4.01
N LEU A 296 -15.05 15.00 4.41
CA LEU A 296 -15.78 15.69 5.46
C LEU A 296 -16.17 14.69 6.53
N GLY A 297 -16.08 15.14 7.78
CA GLY A 297 -16.54 14.40 8.93
C GLY A 297 -17.53 15.20 9.74
N HIS A 298 -18.63 14.58 10.17
CA HIS A 298 -19.66 15.21 10.96
C HIS A 298 -20.02 14.41 12.20
N LYS A 299 -20.11 15.09 13.34
CA LYS A 299 -20.55 14.52 14.61
C LYS A 299 -22.08 14.75 14.77
N PHE A 300 -22.86 13.70 14.59
CA PHE A 300 -24.32 13.73 14.71
C PHE A 300 -24.79 13.80 16.16
N SER A 301 -24.05 13.14 17.05
CA SER A 301 -24.30 13.13 18.49
C SER A 301 -23.01 12.93 19.28
N ASN A 302 -23.09 12.87 20.62
CA ASN A 302 -21.92 12.57 21.46
C ASN A 302 -21.36 11.16 21.22
N LYS A 303 -22.15 10.26 20.64
CA LYS A 303 -21.76 8.86 20.41
C LYS A 303 -21.56 8.52 18.94
N TRP A 304 -22.13 9.28 18.01
CA TRP A 304 -22.12 8.92 16.60
C TRP A 304 -21.52 10.02 15.74
N SER A 305 -20.62 9.65 14.88
CA SER A 305 -20.11 10.49 13.79
C SER A 305 -20.00 9.68 12.50
N GLY A 306 -19.94 10.38 11.39
CA GLY A 306 -19.78 9.79 10.07
C GLY A 306 -18.87 10.64 9.20
N SER A 307 -18.35 10.04 8.14
CA SER A 307 -17.50 10.71 7.16
C SER A 307 -17.81 10.26 5.74
N ALA A 308 -17.53 11.17 4.80
CA ALA A 308 -17.51 10.87 3.38
C ALA A 308 -16.23 11.44 2.79
N SER A 309 -15.65 10.73 1.81
CA SER A 309 -14.41 11.15 1.16
C SER A 309 -14.41 10.80 -0.32
N VAL A 310 -13.58 11.53 -1.07
CA VAL A 310 -13.19 11.22 -2.43
C VAL A 310 -11.68 11.09 -2.47
N GLY A 311 -11.15 10.28 -3.38
CA GLY A 311 -9.72 10.08 -3.54
C GLY A 311 -9.35 9.90 -5.00
N TRP A 312 -8.09 10.19 -5.30
CA TRP A 312 -7.46 10.06 -6.59
C TRP A 312 -6.03 9.58 -6.43
N ASP A 313 -5.54 8.84 -7.42
CA ASP A 313 -4.18 8.34 -7.51
C ASP A 313 -3.72 8.37 -8.97
N SER A 314 -2.47 8.80 -9.20
CA SER A 314 -1.94 8.96 -10.56
C SER A 314 -1.52 7.65 -11.21
N GLY A 315 -1.27 6.62 -10.40
CA GLY A 315 -0.50 5.47 -10.87
C GLY A 315 1.02 5.69 -10.81
N ALA A 316 1.77 4.71 -11.32
CA ALA A 316 3.23 4.71 -11.37
C ALA A 316 3.79 4.47 -12.78
N GLY A 317 3.02 4.84 -13.81
CA GLY A 317 3.36 4.76 -15.24
C GLY A 317 2.58 3.69 -16.02
N ASN A 318 2.30 3.97 -17.29
CA ASN A 318 1.60 3.09 -18.22
C ASN A 318 2.34 3.09 -19.57
N PRO A 319 2.74 1.92 -20.12
CA PRO A 319 2.35 0.54 -19.74
C PRO A 319 2.93 0.06 -18.42
N VAL A 320 2.18 -0.80 -17.71
CA VAL A 320 2.51 -1.36 -16.41
C VAL A 320 2.95 -2.82 -16.48
N THR A 321 3.56 -3.32 -15.41
CA THR A 321 3.89 -4.74 -15.31
C THR A 321 2.66 -5.65 -15.42
N THR A 322 2.82 -6.80 -16.08
CA THR A 322 1.80 -7.87 -16.12
C THR A 322 1.42 -8.42 -14.75
N LEU A 323 2.23 -8.16 -13.71
CA LEU A 323 2.01 -8.67 -12.36
C LEU A 323 1.03 -7.84 -11.52
N GLY A 324 0.60 -6.67 -12.05
CA GLY A 324 -0.41 -5.81 -11.43
C GLY A 324 -0.89 -4.76 -12.42
N PRO A 325 -1.69 -5.15 -13.45
CA PRO A 325 -2.05 -4.28 -14.56
C PRO A 325 -3.18 -3.31 -14.19
N THR A 326 -2.85 -2.31 -13.38
CA THR A 326 -3.74 -1.20 -13.00
C THR A 326 -2.97 0.10 -12.97
N GLU A 327 -3.61 1.23 -13.34
CA GLU A 327 -3.00 2.55 -13.40
C GLU A 327 -3.81 3.58 -12.63
N GLY A 328 -3.41 3.82 -11.36
CA GLY A 328 -4.09 4.77 -10.49
C GLY A 328 -5.57 4.43 -10.24
N TYR A 329 -6.31 5.39 -9.69
CA TYR A 329 -7.75 5.22 -9.43
C TYR A 329 -8.45 6.55 -9.09
N TRP A 330 -9.78 6.53 -9.20
CA TRP A 330 -10.69 7.40 -8.45
C TRP A 330 -11.41 6.59 -7.38
N SER A 331 -11.81 7.24 -6.28
CA SER A 331 -12.52 6.52 -5.21
C SER A 331 -13.50 7.40 -4.45
N VAL A 332 -14.50 6.75 -3.86
CA VAL A 332 -15.43 7.33 -2.88
C VAL A 332 -15.45 6.46 -1.63
N GLY A 333 -15.49 7.08 -0.47
CA GLY A 333 -15.50 6.38 0.81
C GLY A 333 -16.56 6.90 1.76
N LEU A 334 -17.11 6.00 2.56
CA LEU A 334 -18.04 6.29 3.66
C LEU A 334 -17.53 5.62 4.94
N GLY A 335 -17.57 6.35 6.05
CA GLY A 335 -17.19 5.86 7.36
C GLY A 335 -18.17 6.21 8.44
N GLY A 336 -18.29 5.36 9.45
CA GLY A 336 -19.08 5.59 10.65
C GLY A 336 -18.24 5.29 11.90
N GLN A 337 -18.43 6.08 12.94
CA GLN A 337 -17.81 5.87 14.24
C GLN A 337 -18.86 5.86 15.33
N TYR A 338 -18.74 4.89 16.22
CA TYR A 338 -19.50 4.80 17.45
C TYR A 338 -18.57 4.92 18.65
N SER A 339 -18.83 5.91 19.52
CA SER A 339 -18.06 6.17 20.75
C SER A 339 -18.97 5.92 21.95
N PRO A 340 -19.02 4.67 22.48
CA PRO A 340 -19.86 4.33 23.63
C PRO A 340 -19.44 5.06 24.90
N ALA A 341 -18.14 5.39 25.02
CA ALA A 341 -17.57 6.22 26.10
C ALA A 341 -16.59 7.26 25.51
N GLU A 342 -16.13 8.20 26.33
CA GLU A 342 -15.21 9.28 25.89
C GLU A 342 -13.80 8.77 25.56
N ASN A 343 -13.42 7.63 26.12
CA ASN A 343 -12.09 7.08 26.03
C ASN A 343 -11.92 5.97 25.00
N TYR A 344 -12.98 5.48 24.34
CA TYR A 344 -12.82 4.52 23.24
C TYR A 344 -13.90 4.66 22.17
N PHE A 345 -13.57 4.21 20.98
CA PHE A 345 -14.47 4.19 19.84
C PHE A 345 -14.25 2.95 18.97
N ILE A 346 -15.28 2.62 18.22
CA ILE A 346 -15.25 1.64 17.14
C ILE A 346 -15.59 2.39 15.86
N GLN A 347 -14.80 2.22 14.82
CA GLN A 347 -15.00 2.81 13.52
C GLN A 347 -15.09 1.71 12.47
N ALA A 348 -15.99 1.86 11.50
CA ALA A 348 -16.06 1.01 10.32
C ALA A 348 -16.30 1.86 9.09
N GLY A 349 -15.93 1.34 7.92
CA GLY A 349 -16.17 2.05 6.67
C GLY A 349 -15.94 1.17 5.46
N VAL A 350 -16.37 1.70 4.32
CA VAL A 350 -16.25 1.12 3.01
C VAL A 350 -15.77 2.17 2.02
N LYS A 351 -14.96 1.74 1.06
CA LYS A 351 -14.43 2.58 -0.02
C LYS A 351 -14.55 1.80 -1.34
N TYR A 352 -15.08 2.45 -2.36
CA TYR A 352 -15.16 1.92 -3.71
C TYR A 352 -14.14 2.63 -4.59
N PHE A 353 -13.49 1.88 -5.46
CA PHE A 353 -12.46 2.36 -6.38
C PHE A 353 -12.85 2.05 -7.82
N TRP A 354 -12.74 3.04 -8.67
CA TRP A 354 -12.65 2.88 -10.12
C TRP A 354 -11.17 2.85 -10.47
N LEU A 355 -10.65 1.69 -10.84
CA LEU A 355 -9.25 1.52 -11.21
C LEU A 355 -9.03 2.08 -12.61
N GLY A 356 -7.88 2.70 -12.84
CA GLY A 356 -7.51 3.22 -14.14
C GLY A 356 -7.17 2.11 -15.12
N ASP A 357 -7.45 2.36 -16.40
CA ASP A 357 -7.15 1.45 -17.49
C ASP A 357 -5.64 1.31 -17.67
N ALA A 358 -5.17 0.09 -17.95
CA ALA A 358 -3.75 -0.21 -18.02
C ALA A 358 -3.41 -1.14 -19.17
N GLN A 359 -2.29 -0.86 -19.82
CA GLN A 359 -1.65 -1.77 -20.78
C GLN A 359 -0.61 -2.62 -20.05
N ALA A 360 -0.84 -3.92 -20.00
CA ALA A 360 0.10 -4.86 -19.37
C ALA A 360 1.30 -5.13 -20.27
N GLN A 361 2.53 -4.92 -19.77
CA GLN A 361 3.76 -5.16 -20.53
C GLN A 361 4.70 -6.13 -19.83
N THR A 362 5.52 -6.79 -20.66
CA THR A 362 6.70 -7.55 -20.21
C THR A 362 7.81 -7.44 -21.26
N GLY A 363 9.06 -7.23 -20.80
CA GLY A 363 10.21 -7.04 -21.70
C GLY A 363 10.02 -5.93 -22.72
N GLY A 364 9.32 -4.84 -22.34
CA GLY A 364 9.06 -3.70 -23.22
C GLY A 364 7.96 -3.93 -24.27
N ASN A 365 7.23 -5.03 -24.22
CA ASN A 365 6.15 -5.33 -25.16
C ASN A 365 4.80 -5.37 -24.44
N VAL A 366 3.81 -4.65 -24.98
CA VAL A 366 2.42 -4.73 -24.51
C VAL A 366 1.85 -6.10 -24.88
N VAL A 367 1.28 -6.80 -23.93
CA VAL A 367 0.75 -8.16 -24.04
C VAL A 367 -0.70 -8.30 -23.61
N GLY A 368 -1.34 -7.22 -23.18
CA GLY A 368 -2.76 -7.20 -22.83
C GLY A 368 -3.26 -5.81 -22.45
N ASP A 369 -4.57 -5.63 -22.49
CA ASP A 369 -5.29 -4.41 -22.10
C ASP A 369 -6.28 -4.75 -20.98
N PHE A 370 -6.27 -3.96 -19.91
CA PHE A 370 -7.09 -4.13 -18.70
C PHE A 370 -7.88 -2.85 -18.46
N GLU A 371 -9.19 -2.93 -18.62
CA GLU A 371 -10.09 -1.77 -18.65
C GLU A 371 -11.33 -2.02 -17.78
N ASP A 372 -11.99 -0.95 -17.33
CA ASP A 372 -13.25 -0.99 -16.57
C ASP A 372 -13.16 -1.80 -15.24
N ASN A 373 -12.02 -1.73 -14.59
CA ASN A 373 -11.73 -2.48 -13.37
C ASN A 373 -12.10 -1.70 -12.10
N ASN A 374 -12.32 -2.41 -11.01
CA ASN A 374 -12.76 -1.81 -9.77
C ASN A 374 -12.22 -2.56 -8.54
N ALA A 375 -12.36 -1.96 -7.36
CA ALA A 375 -12.11 -2.61 -6.09
C ALA A 375 -13.03 -2.09 -5.00
N ILE A 376 -13.28 -2.92 -3.98
CA ILE A 376 -13.95 -2.52 -2.75
C ILE A 376 -12.98 -2.74 -1.59
N ALA A 377 -12.81 -1.70 -0.75
CA ALA A 377 -12.14 -1.87 0.53
C ALA A 377 -13.13 -1.65 1.66
N TYR A 378 -13.01 -2.46 2.69
CA TYR A 378 -13.76 -2.29 3.92
C TYR A 378 -12.88 -2.59 5.12
N GLY A 379 -13.17 -1.96 6.25
CA GLY A 379 -12.34 -2.14 7.42
C GLY A 379 -12.99 -1.66 8.70
N MET A 380 -12.34 -2.04 9.78
CA MET A 380 -12.72 -1.67 11.13
C MET A 380 -11.50 -1.26 11.94
N LYS A 381 -11.71 -0.29 12.84
CA LYS A 381 -10.71 0.20 13.77
C LYS A 381 -11.33 0.33 15.16
N ILE A 382 -10.56 -0.03 16.17
CA ILE A 382 -10.86 0.25 17.58
C ILE A 382 -9.75 1.17 18.10
N GLY A 383 -10.14 2.28 18.71
CA GLY A 383 -9.22 3.22 19.33
C GLY A 383 -9.53 3.42 20.80
N TYR A 384 -8.49 3.57 21.60
CA TYR A 384 -8.55 3.73 23.05
C TYR A 384 -7.63 4.84 23.56
N LYS A 385 -8.17 5.71 24.39
CA LYS A 385 -7.42 6.77 25.11
C LYS A 385 -7.30 6.39 26.58
N PHE A 386 -6.11 6.44 27.15
CA PHE A 386 -5.84 6.00 28.53
C PHE A 386 -4.92 6.96 29.30
#